data_07bae6cd9f4bb891d3949d407417c0d1
#
_entry.id   07bae6cd9f4bb891d3949d407417c0d1
#
_cell.length_a   1.000
_cell.length_b   1.000
_cell.length_c   1.000
_cell.angle_alpha   90.00
_cell.angle_beta   90.00
_cell.angle_gamma   90.00
#
_symmetry.space_group_name_H-M   'P 1'
#
loop_
_entity.id
_entity.type
_entity.pdbx_description
1 polymer ?
#
loop_
_entity_poly.entity_id
_entity_poly.type
_entity_poly.pdbx_seq_one_letter_code
_entity_poly.pdbx_strand_id
1 'polypeptide(L)'
;MSAGKSANALLAVYIGGAGGFFGPILGTIVVVLLQSGVSLLSNAWLLYVGVLFIVMVMYAPGGLIGLIFMHMPIWRAGRMRELLIPYAKAFPPALLVMLGFVLIVELASFTTIGAAQGKTFKIGGHLIDTTAPMPWVVALAALILGWLWLRYAARGFRQRWDELMEGVKRQGAMA
;
A
#
# COMPACT_ATOMS: atom_id res chain seq x y z
N MET A 1 26.17 14.73 9.83
CA MET A 1 25.21 13.70 9.31
C MET A 1 23.82 14.15 9.68
N SER A 2 22.88 14.27 8.71
CA SER A 2 21.53 14.74 9.03
C SER A 2 20.68 13.56 9.52
N ALA A 3 19.96 13.74 10.62
CA ALA A 3 19.03 12.75 11.18
C ALA A 3 18.04 12.20 10.15
N GLY A 4 17.65 13.01 9.16
CA GLY A 4 16.77 12.60 8.06
C GLY A 4 17.36 11.51 7.15
N LYS A 5 18.67 11.53 6.87
CA LYS A 5 19.30 10.48 6.06
C LYS A 5 19.34 9.15 6.79
N SER A 6 19.57 9.16 8.10
CA SER A 6 19.53 7.95 8.92
C SER A 6 18.13 7.37 9.05
N ALA A 7 17.11 8.24 9.21
CA ALA A 7 15.72 7.80 9.23
C ALA A 7 15.30 7.15 7.92
N ASN A 8 15.66 7.71 6.76
CA ASN A 8 15.35 7.13 5.45
C ASN A 8 16.03 5.75 5.26
N ALA A 9 17.26 5.58 5.72
CA ALA A 9 17.94 4.30 5.66
C ALA A 9 17.23 3.22 6.51
N LEU A 10 16.79 3.57 7.72
CA LEU A 10 16.01 2.68 8.59
C LEU A 10 14.68 2.30 7.95
N LEU A 11 13.93 3.29 7.41
CA LEU A 11 12.67 3.04 6.71
C LEU A 11 12.86 2.07 5.53
N ALA A 12 13.91 2.27 4.73
CA ALA A 12 14.23 1.38 3.61
C ALA A 12 14.50 -0.06 4.07
N VAL A 13 15.28 -0.25 5.13
CA VAL A 13 15.57 -1.57 5.68
C VAL A 13 14.31 -2.26 6.20
N TYR A 14 13.45 -1.55 6.93
CA TYR A 14 12.21 -2.13 7.46
C TYR A 14 11.20 -2.43 6.37
N ILE A 15 10.99 -1.54 5.40
CA ILE A 15 10.07 -1.78 4.27
C ILE A 15 10.55 -2.96 3.43
N GLY A 16 11.85 -3.05 3.18
CA GLY A 16 12.43 -4.15 2.43
C GLY A 16 12.42 -5.48 3.16
N GLY A 17 12.58 -5.43 4.48
CA GLY A 17 12.69 -6.59 5.37
C GLY A 17 14.12 -6.82 5.85
N ALA A 18 14.33 -6.72 7.15
CA ALA A 18 15.63 -6.91 7.79
C ALA A 18 16.12 -8.38 7.82
N GLY A 19 15.24 -9.33 7.46
CA GLY A 19 15.51 -10.78 7.53
C GLY A 19 16.36 -11.34 6.40
N GLY A 20 16.81 -10.54 5.42
CA GLY A 20 17.59 -11.03 4.30
C GLY A 20 18.42 -9.95 3.61
N PHE A 21 19.49 -10.38 2.95
CA PHE A 21 20.41 -9.49 2.23
C PHE A 21 19.71 -8.65 1.14
N PHE A 22 18.74 -9.21 0.45
CA PHE A 22 17.98 -8.52 -0.61
C PHE A 22 16.92 -7.55 -0.09
N GLY A 23 16.55 -7.63 1.19
CA GLY A 23 15.54 -6.77 1.82
C GLY A 23 15.88 -5.29 1.72
N PRO A 24 17.01 -4.86 2.26
CA PRO A 24 17.43 -3.45 2.20
C PRO A 24 17.55 -2.91 0.78
N ILE A 25 17.94 -3.74 -0.19
CA ILE A 25 18.06 -3.35 -1.61
C ILE A 25 16.67 -3.05 -2.17
N LEU A 26 15.70 -3.96 -2.01
CA LEU A 26 14.33 -3.77 -2.46
C LEU A 26 13.67 -2.59 -1.74
N GLY A 27 13.85 -2.47 -0.43
CA GLY A 27 13.32 -1.37 0.35
C GLY A 27 13.87 -0.01 -0.11
N THR A 28 15.17 0.06 -0.39
CA THR A 28 15.79 1.29 -0.91
C THR A 28 15.21 1.67 -2.27
N ILE A 29 15.04 0.71 -3.17
CA ILE A 29 14.42 0.95 -4.49
C ILE A 29 13.01 1.52 -4.31
N VAL A 30 12.19 0.91 -3.46
CA VAL A 30 10.81 1.36 -3.22
C VAL A 30 10.78 2.75 -2.57
N VAL A 31 11.58 3.00 -1.54
CA VAL A 31 11.64 4.32 -0.88
C VAL A 31 12.12 5.40 -1.84
N VAL A 32 13.14 5.14 -2.65
CA VAL A 32 13.65 6.09 -3.64
C VAL A 32 12.63 6.35 -4.74
N LEU A 33 11.92 5.33 -5.23
CA LEU A 33 10.85 5.50 -6.22
C LEU A 33 9.69 6.31 -5.65
N LEU A 34 9.28 6.04 -4.41
CA LEU A 34 8.25 6.84 -3.74
C LEU A 34 8.72 8.28 -3.50
N GLN A 35 9.94 8.46 -3.03
CA GLN A 35 10.50 9.80 -2.79
C GLN A 35 10.61 10.60 -4.09
N SER A 36 11.14 10.01 -5.16
CA SER A 36 11.33 10.69 -6.44
C SER A 36 10.01 10.84 -7.20
N GLY A 37 9.17 9.79 -7.24
CA GLY A 37 7.93 9.80 -8.00
C GLY A 37 6.81 10.59 -7.33
N VAL A 38 6.56 10.33 -6.04
CA VAL A 38 5.46 10.99 -5.31
C VAL A 38 5.79 12.44 -4.97
N SER A 39 7.07 12.78 -4.70
CA SER A 39 7.47 14.16 -4.40
C SER A 39 7.26 15.13 -5.58
N LEU A 40 7.24 14.62 -6.82
CA LEU A 40 6.90 15.42 -7.99
C LEU A 40 5.39 15.74 -8.08
N LEU A 41 4.56 14.90 -7.47
CA LEU A 41 3.10 15.00 -7.56
C LEU A 41 2.48 15.59 -6.29
N SER A 42 3.10 15.37 -5.12
CA SER A 42 2.56 15.75 -3.83
C SER A 42 3.64 16.24 -2.87
N ASN A 43 3.36 17.34 -2.17
CA ASN A 43 4.20 17.81 -1.07
C ASN A 43 4.11 16.90 0.17
N ALA A 44 3.10 16.02 0.23
CA ALA A 44 2.86 15.09 1.34
C ALA A 44 3.59 13.74 1.17
N TRP A 45 4.59 13.63 0.28
CA TRP A 45 5.31 12.37 -0.01
C TRP A 45 5.81 11.65 1.25
N LEU A 46 6.25 12.40 2.26
CA LEU A 46 6.73 11.84 3.53
C LEU A 46 5.62 11.10 4.30
N LEU A 47 4.38 11.61 4.22
CA LEU A 47 3.22 10.96 4.83
C LEU A 47 2.91 9.63 4.12
N TYR A 48 3.00 9.57 2.80
CA TYR A 48 2.81 8.32 2.04
C TYR A 48 3.85 7.27 2.43
N VAL A 49 5.12 7.66 2.55
CA VAL A 49 6.19 6.75 3.01
C VAL A 49 5.94 6.29 4.45
N GLY A 50 5.51 7.20 5.34
CA GLY A 50 5.18 6.88 6.73
C GLY A 50 4.01 5.90 6.85
N VAL A 51 2.95 6.11 6.09
CA VAL A 51 1.79 5.18 6.06
C VAL A 51 2.18 3.84 5.48
N LEU A 52 2.95 3.81 4.38
CA LEU A 52 3.47 2.56 3.83
C LEU A 52 4.28 1.80 4.88
N PHE A 53 5.14 2.49 5.63
CA PHE A 53 5.92 1.89 6.71
C PHE A 53 5.01 1.26 7.79
N ILE A 54 4.00 1.99 8.28
CA ILE A 54 3.05 1.49 9.28
C ILE A 54 2.32 0.24 8.74
N VAL A 55 1.82 0.29 7.51
CA VAL A 55 1.15 -0.84 6.86
C VAL A 55 2.09 -2.05 6.77
N MET A 56 3.34 -1.84 6.37
CA MET A 56 4.32 -2.91 6.28
C MET A 56 4.62 -3.54 7.64
N VAL A 57 4.80 -2.73 8.68
CA VAL A 57 5.04 -3.25 10.04
C VAL A 57 3.85 -4.04 10.58
N MET A 58 2.61 -3.59 10.30
CA MET A 58 1.41 -4.25 10.81
C MET A 58 1.04 -5.53 10.04
N TYR A 59 1.20 -5.53 8.72
CA TYR A 59 0.71 -6.63 7.86
C TYR A 59 1.81 -7.49 7.26
N ALA A 60 3.03 -6.97 7.17
CA ALA A 60 4.18 -7.68 6.60
C ALA A 60 5.44 -7.47 7.46
N PRO A 61 5.51 -8.04 8.68
CA PRO A 61 6.64 -7.83 9.58
C PRO A 61 7.98 -8.32 9.01
N GLY A 62 7.95 -9.23 8.02
CA GLY A 62 9.12 -9.64 7.25
C GLY A 62 9.48 -8.69 6.10
N GLY A 63 8.78 -7.57 5.94
CA GLY A 63 8.94 -6.64 4.83
C GLY A 63 8.53 -7.22 3.47
N LEU A 64 8.92 -6.56 2.39
CA LEU A 64 8.67 -7.01 1.01
C LEU A 64 9.25 -8.41 0.74
N ILE A 65 10.43 -8.68 1.24
CA ILE A 65 11.06 -10.01 1.13
C ILE A 65 10.22 -11.08 1.84
N GLY A 66 9.68 -10.79 3.01
CA GLY A 66 8.78 -11.70 3.73
C GLY A 66 7.53 -12.03 2.92
N LEU A 67 6.94 -11.03 2.24
CA LEU A 67 5.82 -11.26 1.33
C LEU A 67 6.19 -12.17 0.16
N ILE A 68 7.37 -11.99 -0.44
CA ILE A 68 7.86 -12.85 -1.53
C ILE A 68 8.04 -14.29 -1.03
N PHE A 69 8.69 -14.48 0.10
CA PHE A 69 8.91 -15.82 0.65
C PHE A 69 7.62 -16.53 1.06
N MET A 70 6.62 -15.79 1.53
CA MET A 70 5.32 -16.34 1.86
C MET A 70 4.60 -16.94 0.63
N HIS A 71 4.83 -16.37 -0.58
CA HIS A 71 4.25 -16.86 -1.83
C HIS A 71 5.09 -17.96 -2.51
N MET A 72 6.34 -18.14 -2.10
CA MET A 72 7.27 -19.07 -2.74
C MET A 72 6.80 -20.54 -2.74
N PRO A 73 6.21 -21.10 -1.66
CA PRO A 73 5.70 -22.48 -1.66
C PRO A 73 4.60 -22.69 -2.72
N ILE A 74 3.69 -21.74 -2.85
CA ILE A 74 2.57 -21.80 -3.80
C ILE A 74 3.08 -21.65 -5.24
N TRP A 75 4.11 -20.81 -5.44
CA TRP A 75 4.77 -20.66 -6.74
C TRP A 75 5.47 -21.96 -7.16
N ARG A 76 6.24 -22.60 -6.26
CA ARG A 76 6.89 -23.89 -6.53
C ARG A 76 5.91 -25.01 -6.82
N ALA A 77 4.72 -24.97 -6.19
CA ALA A 77 3.63 -25.92 -6.45
C ALA A 77 2.90 -25.66 -7.78
N GLY A 78 3.23 -24.59 -8.52
CA GLY A 78 2.57 -24.23 -9.79
C GLY A 78 1.12 -23.74 -9.66
N ARG A 79 0.63 -23.47 -8.43
CA ARG A 79 -0.77 -23.14 -8.12
C ARG A 79 -1.05 -21.64 -8.06
N MET A 80 -0.15 -20.80 -8.58
CA MET A 80 -0.33 -19.33 -8.58
C MET A 80 -1.60 -18.86 -9.29
N ARG A 81 -2.06 -19.61 -10.29
CA ARG A 81 -3.33 -19.29 -11.02
C ARG A 81 -4.55 -19.29 -10.11
N GLU A 82 -4.54 -20.12 -9.07
CA GLU A 82 -5.66 -20.22 -8.12
C GLU A 82 -5.76 -18.98 -7.23
N LEU A 83 -4.64 -18.29 -7.01
CA LEU A 83 -4.60 -17.01 -6.28
C LEU A 83 -4.96 -15.80 -7.16
N LEU A 84 -4.88 -15.92 -8.48
CA LEU A 84 -5.14 -14.81 -9.39
C LEU A 84 -6.58 -14.30 -9.25
N ILE A 85 -7.56 -15.19 -9.11
CA ILE A 85 -8.98 -14.84 -8.96
C ILE A 85 -9.24 -14.04 -7.67
N PRO A 86 -8.81 -14.51 -6.46
CA PRO A 86 -8.99 -13.72 -5.24
C PRO A 86 -8.22 -12.40 -5.25
N TYR A 87 -7.02 -12.34 -5.85
CA TYR A 87 -6.29 -11.08 -6.02
C TYR A 87 -7.03 -10.11 -6.97
N ALA A 88 -7.54 -10.61 -8.10
CA ALA A 88 -8.32 -9.80 -9.03
C ALA A 88 -9.61 -9.24 -8.38
N LYS A 89 -10.25 -10.00 -7.49
CA LYS A 89 -11.41 -9.53 -6.72
C LYS A 89 -11.05 -8.51 -5.63
N ALA A 90 -9.87 -8.63 -5.03
CA ALA A 90 -9.40 -7.69 -4.01
C ALA A 90 -8.81 -6.40 -4.60
N PHE A 91 -8.39 -6.40 -5.86
CA PHE A 91 -7.75 -5.26 -6.53
C PHE A 91 -8.66 -4.02 -6.65
N PRO A 92 -9.93 -4.11 -7.14
CA PRO A 92 -10.80 -2.95 -7.25
C PRO A 92 -11.09 -2.26 -5.91
N PRO A 93 -11.46 -2.98 -4.82
CA PRO A 93 -11.67 -2.33 -3.54
C PRO A 93 -10.37 -1.78 -2.92
N ALA A 94 -9.23 -2.43 -3.13
CA ALA A 94 -7.94 -1.91 -2.68
C ALA A 94 -7.57 -0.60 -3.41
N LEU A 95 -7.82 -0.54 -4.72
CA LEU A 95 -7.64 0.68 -5.51
C LEU A 95 -8.56 1.81 -5.02
N LEU A 96 -9.81 1.49 -4.69
CA LEU A 96 -10.78 2.47 -4.17
C LEU A 96 -10.35 3.03 -2.81
N VAL A 97 -9.86 2.17 -1.90
CA VAL A 97 -9.28 2.60 -0.62
C VAL A 97 -8.07 3.51 -0.84
N MET A 98 -7.17 3.12 -1.75
CA MET A 98 -5.98 3.91 -2.07
C MET A 98 -6.35 5.28 -2.64
N LEU A 99 -7.30 5.34 -3.58
CA LEU A 99 -7.77 6.62 -4.15
C LEU A 99 -8.44 7.50 -3.08
N GLY A 100 -9.31 6.94 -2.24
CA GLY A 100 -9.93 7.68 -1.13
C GLY A 100 -8.88 8.22 -0.15
N PHE A 101 -7.88 7.42 0.18
CA PHE A 101 -6.77 7.84 1.04
C PHE A 101 -5.95 8.97 0.39
N VAL A 102 -5.57 8.83 -0.88
CA VAL A 102 -4.83 9.86 -1.62
C VAL A 102 -5.61 11.16 -1.64
N LEU A 103 -6.92 11.12 -1.94
CA LEU A 103 -7.76 12.31 -1.95
C LEU A 103 -7.79 13.01 -0.59
N ILE A 104 -7.92 12.27 0.51
CA ILE A 104 -7.91 12.86 1.87
C ILE A 104 -6.56 13.53 2.16
N VAL A 105 -5.45 12.86 1.84
CA VAL A 105 -4.11 13.39 2.07
C VAL A 105 -3.87 14.65 1.24
N GLU A 106 -4.25 14.65 -0.04
CA GLU A 106 -4.09 15.82 -0.90
C GLU A 106 -4.96 17.00 -0.43
N LEU A 107 -6.23 16.75 -0.09
CA LEU A 107 -7.12 17.79 0.46
C LEU A 107 -6.56 18.36 1.77
N ALA A 108 -6.09 17.50 2.69
CA ALA A 108 -5.50 17.94 3.96
C ALA A 108 -4.18 18.70 3.74
N SER A 109 -3.31 18.21 2.87
CA SER A 109 -2.05 18.86 2.52
C SER A 109 -2.29 20.23 1.92
N PHE A 110 -3.27 20.34 1.03
CA PHE A 110 -3.61 21.60 0.40
C PHE A 110 -4.21 22.61 1.37
N THR A 111 -5.06 22.19 2.31
CA THR A 111 -5.63 23.10 3.31
C THR A 111 -4.60 23.59 4.33
N THR A 112 -3.56 22.79 4.60
CA THR A 112 -2.52 23.15 5.60
C THR A 112 -1.33 23.88 4.99
N ILE A 113 -0.85 23.42 3.83
CA ILE A 113 0.39 23.92 3.19
C ILE A 113 0.07 24.79 1.98
N GLY A 114 -0.95 24.42 1.20
CA GLY A 114 -1.35 25.10 -0.03
C GLY A 114 -2.29 26.29 0.17
N ALA A 115 -2.77 26.54 1.39
CA ALA A 115 -3.68 27.66 1.69
C ALA A 115 -3.09 29.04 1.31
N ALA A 116 -1.77 29.15 1.30
CA ALA A 116 -1.06 30.34 0.82
C ALA A 116 -1.09 30.52 -0.71
N GLN A 117 -1.42 29.48 -1.48
CA GLN A 117 -1.42 29.47 -2.95
C GLN A 117 -2.82 29.61 -3.57
N GLY A 118 -3.87 29.71 -2.73
CA GLY A 118 -5.26 29.86 -3.20
C GLY A 118 -6.18 28.74 -2.68
N LYS A 119 -7.49 28.94 -2.87
CA LYS A 119 -8.53 28.01 -2.35
C LYS A 119 -8.90 26.90 -3.33
N THR A 120 -8.30 26.84 -4.51
CA THR A 120 -8.65 25.90 -5.57
C THR A 120 -7.49 24.96 -5.88
N PHE A 121 -7.78 23.67 -5.89
CA PHE A 121 -6.83 22.60 -6.22
C PHE A 121 -7.16 21.99 -7.59
N LYS A 122 -6.15 21.71 -8.41
CA LYS A 122 -6.35 21.09 -9.73
C LYS A 122 -6.08 19.59 -9.67
N ILE A 123 -7.12 18.78 -9.91
CA ILE A 123 -6.98 17.36 -10.14
C ILE A 123 -7.48 17.04 -11.56
N GLY A 124 -6.63 16.48 -12.40
CA GLY A 124 -7.01 16.06 -13.76
C GLY A 124 -7.57 17.19 -14.62
N GLY A 125 -7.18 18.45 -14.39
CA GLY A 125 -7.66 19.61 -15.13
C GLY A 125 -8.91 20.29 -14.57
N HIS A 126 -9.56 19.71 -13.55
CA HIS A 126 -10.71 20.31 -12.87
C HIS A 126 -10.26 21.09 -11.62
N LEU A 127 -10.83 22.29 -11.46
CA LEU A 127 -10.64 23.11 -10.25
C LEU A 127 -11.58 22.60 -9.15
N ILE A 128 -11.02 22.13 -8.07
CA ILE A 128 -11.76 21.66 -6.91
C ILE A 128 -11.58 22.68 -5.79
N ASP A 129 -12.69 23.19 -5.27
CA ASP A 129 -12.69 24.05 -4.10
C ASP A 129 -12.52 23.20 -2.84
N THR A 130 -11.38 23.33 -2.18
CA THR A 130 -11.03 22.58 -0.98
C THR A 130 -11.80 23.03 0.26
N THR A 131 -12.45 24.20 0.20
CA THR A 131 -13.32 24.70 1.29
C THR A 131 -14.72 24.09 1.23
N ALA A 132 -15.14 23.58 0.07
CA ALA A 132 -16.42 22.91 -0.08
C ALA A 132 -16.41 21.55 0.68
N PRO A 133 -17.50 21.17 1.34
CA PRO A 133 -17.58 19.88 2.04
C PRO A 133 -17.65 18.70 1.08
N MET A 134 -18.08 18.91 -0.16
CA MET A 134 -18.34 17.85 -1.14
C MET A 134 -17.11 16.98 -1.46
N PRO A 135 -15.90 17.51 -1.74
CA PRO A 135 -14.72 16.70 -1.98
C PRO A 135 -14.33 15.82 -0.78
N TRP A 136 -14.50 16.32 0.43
CA TRP A 136 -14.24 15.59 1.67
C TRP A 136 -15.21 14.42 1.85
N VAL A 137 -16.50 14.65 1.61
CA VAL A 137 -17.52 13.60 1.68
C VAL A 137 -17.25 12.51 0.66
N VAL A 138 -16.89 12.87 -0.57
CA VAL A 138 -16.55 11.90 -1.63
C VAL A 138 -15.30 11.08 -1.24
N ALA A 139 -14.25 11.73 -0.73
CA ALA A 139 -13.02 11.06 -0.32
C ALA A 139 -13.26 10.09 0.85
N LEU A 140 -14.02 10.50 1.87
CA LEU A 140 -14.41 9.65 3.00
C LEU A 140 -15.32 8.50 2.58
N ALA A 141 -16.29 8.76 1.71
CA ALA A 141 -17.19 7.72 1.19
C ALA A 141 -16.39 6.68 0.39
N ALA A 142 -15.47 7.10 -0.48
CA ALA A 142 -14.61 6.20 -1.23
C ALA A 142 -13.75 5.33 -0.31
N LEU A 143 -13.18 5.90 0.74
CA LEU A 143 -12.38 5.17 1.71
C LEU A 143 -13.21 4.15 2.50
N ILE A 144 -14.36 4.56 3.02
CA ILE A 144 -15.23 3.69 3.82
C ILE A 144 -15.81 2.56 2.97
N LEU A 145 -16.37 2.88 1.80
CA LEU A 145 -16.94 1.87 0.89
C LEU A 145 -15.87 0.91 0.38
N GLY A 146 -14.71 1.43 0.01
CA GLY A 146 -13.58 0.62 -0.40
C GLY A 146 -13.10 -0.32 0.72
N TRP A 147 -13.01 0.18 1.95
CA TRP A 147 -12.61 -0.63 3.10
C TRP A 147 -13.63 -1.73 3.45
N LEU A 148 -14.94 -1.41 3.44
CA LEU A 148 -16.00 -2.40 3.66
C LEU A 148 -15.98 -3.48 2.59
N TRP A 149 -15.84 -3.09 1.33
CA TRP A 149 -15.73 -4.02 0.21
C TRP A 149 -14.46 -4.86 0.29
N LEU A 150 -13.33 -4.26 0.65
CA LEU A 150 -12.07 -4.97 0.85
C LEU A 150 -12.17 -6.00 1.99
N ARG A 151 -12.81 -5.64 3.11
CA ARG A 151 -13.09 -6.59 4.20
C ARG A 151 -13.94 -7.77 3.75
N TYR A 152 -14.94 -7.52 2.91
CA TYR A 152 -15.77 -8.59 2.35
C TYR A 152 -14.95 -9.49 1.42
N ALA A 153 -14.16 -8.93 0.53
CA ALA A 153 -13.29 -9.66 -0.38
C ALA A 153 -12.21 -10.46 0.38
N ALA A 154 -11.65 -9.90 1.45
CA ALA A 154 -10.61 -10.54 2.26
C ALA A 154 -11.10 -11.80 3.00
N ARG A 155 -12.39 -11.91 3.31
CA ARG A 155 -12.95 -13.14 3.92
C ARG A 155 -12.82 -14.34 2.97
N GLY A 156 -13.18 -14.16 1.72
CA GLY A 156 -13.02 -15.20 0.69
C GLY A 156 -11.55 -15.52 0.35
N PHE A 157 -10.66 -14.52 0.49
CA PHE A 157 -9.23 -14.71 0.29
C PHE A 157 -8.61 -15.63 1.35
N ARG A 158 -8.92 -15.40 2.64
CA ARG A 158 -8.38 -16.21 3.75
C ARG A 158 -8.75 -17.69 3.61
N GLN A 159 -10.01 -17.99 3.33
CA GLN A 159 -10.46 -19.37 3.11
C GLN A 159 -9.68 -20.08 2.00
N ARG A 160 -9.53 -19.42 0.86
CA ARG A 160 -8.76 -19.96 -0.28
C ARG A 160 -7.27 -20.12 0.03
N TRP A 161 -6.70 -19.19 0.76
CA TRP A 161 -5.31 -19.24 1.19
C TRP A 161 -5.04 -20.45 2.08
N ASP A 162 -5.89 -20.68 3.07
CA ASP A 162 -5.77 -21.80 4.02
C ASP A 162 -5.91 -23.14 3.29
N GLU A 163 -6.89 -23.28 2.40
CA GLU A 163 -7.07 -24.47 1.54
C GLU A 163 -5.83 -24.80 0.70
N LEU A 164 -5.24 -23.77 0.08
CA LEU A 164 -4.05 -23.92 -0.75
C LEU A 164 -2.83 -24.33 0.07
N MET A 165 -2.63 -23.71 1.23
CA MET A 165 -1.50 -24.02 2.10
C MET A 165 -1.60 -25.42 2.71
N GLU A 166 -2.81 -25.90 3.06
CA GLU A 166 -3.02 -27.28 3.48
C GLU A 166 -2.75 -28.27 2.35
N GLY A 167 -3.19 -27.96 1.13
CA GLY A 167 -2.91 -28.78 -0.05
C GLY A 167 -1.42 -28.93 -0.34
N VAL A 168 -0.66 -27.83 -0.24
CA VAL A 168 0.80 -27.85 -0.44
C VAL A 168 1.50 -28.65 0.66
N LYS A 169 1.06 -28.51 1.92
CA LYS A 169 1.60 -29.31 3.05
C LYS A 169 1.37 -30.81 2.87
N ARG A 170 0.17 -31.21 2.43
CA ARG A 170 -0.15 -32.63 2.15
C ARG A 170 0.70 -33.21 1.04
N GLN A 171 0.94 -32.47 -0.05
CA GLN A 171 1.82 -32.90 -1.14
C GLN A 171 3.28 -33.04 -0.69
N GLY A 172 3.78 -32.12 0.15
CA GLY A 172 5.13 -32.20 0.70
C GLY A 172 5.32 -33.31 1.75
N ALA A 173 4.25 -33.81 2.37
CA ALA A 173 4.30 -34.94 3.31
C ALA A 173 4.25 -36.32 2.62
N MET A 174 3.87 -36.37 1.34
CA MET A 174 3.80 -37.60 0.54
C MET A 174 5.02 -37.79 -0.39
N ALA A 175 5.89 -36.81 -0.48
CA ALA A 175 7.14 -36.83 -1.28
C ALA A 175 8.36 -37.05 -0.38
#